data_f8ecf6a9174664afc7c04472b5440699
#
_entry.id   f8ecf6a9174664afc7c04472b5440699
#
_cell.length_a   1.000
_cell.length_b   1.000
_cell.length_c   1.000
_cell.angle_alpha   90.00
_cell.angle_beta   90.00
_cell.angle_gamma   90.00
#
_symmetry.space_group_name_H-M   'P 1'
#
loop_
_entity.id
_entity.type
_entity.pdbx_description
1 polymer ?
#
loop_
_entity_poly.entity_id
_entity_poly.type
_entity_poly.pdbx_seq_one_letter_code
_entity_poly.pdbx_strand_id
1 'polypeptide(L)'
;MRLAEGTGLLRSDFIEQDGILCVNIKPHPWRSLKTTSSARLIPLVGSSKWAAEKILALPDDNKFAFPRYNDGVKTNANSASAALNKWLKGKIGQGYIIHGFRHSMRDRLRAVECPSDIIDQIGGC
;
A
#
# COMPACT_ATOMS: atom_id res chain seq x y z
N MET A 1 -4.79 -0.26 3.16
CA MET A 1 -4.24 -1.04 2.03
C MET A 1 -3.65 -2.33 2.55
N ARG A 2 -3.83 -3.41 1.83
CA ARG A 2 -3.18 -4.69 2.14
C ARG A 2 -1.76 -4.69 1.60
N LEU A 3 -0.87 -5.48 2.21
CA LEU A 3 0.54 -5.50 1.82
C LEU A 3 0.74 -5.87 0.35
N ALA A 4 0.03 -6.90 -0.14
CA ALA A 4 0.14 -7.32 -1.53
C ALA A 4 -0.31 -6.22 -2.51
N GLU A 5 -1.32 -5.44 -2.13
CA GLU A 5 -1.77 -4.31 -2.95
C GLU A 5 -0.65 -3.29 -3.13
N GLY A 6 0.00 -2.91 -2.03
CA GLY A 6 1.12 -1.97 -2.09
C GLY A 6 2.35 -2.54 -2.80
N THR A 7 2.70 -3.79 -2.49
CA THR A 7 3.89 -4.44 -3.06
C THR A 7 3.80 -4.58 -4.58
N GLY A 8 2.61 -4.82 -5.11
CA GLY A 8 2.39 -5.03 -6.55
C GLY A 8 2.10 -3.77 -7.36
N LEU A 9 2.30 -2.58 -6.80
CA LEU A 9 2.03 -1.33 -7.49
C LEU A 9 3.00 -1.08 -8.65
N LEU A 10 2.46 -0.51 -9.73
CA LEU A 10 3.26 0.15 -10.75
C LEU A 10 3.54 1.60 -10.32
N ARG A 11 4.62 2.16 -10.82
CA ARG A 11 4.88 3.60 -10.66
C ARG A 11 3.77 4.43 -11.27
N SER A 12 3.18 3.98 -12.37
CA SER A 12 2.04 4.63 -13.04
C SER A 12 0.73 4.51 -12.27
N ASP A 13 0.66 3.69 -11.22
CA ASP A 13 -0.52 3.63 -10.33
C ASP A 13 -0.60 4.85 -9.39
N PHE A 14 0.50 5.59 -9.24
CA PHE A 14 0.50 6.88 -8.55
C PHE A 14 0.08 7.95 -9.53
N ILE A 15 -1.07 8.56 -9.29
CA ILE A 15 -1.65 9.57 -10.18
C ILE A 15 -2.00 10.83 -9.40
N GLU A 16 -2.00 11.96 -10.08
CA GLU A 16 -2.44 13.22 -9.51
C GLU A 16 -3.86 13.50 -9.97
N GLN A 17 -4.75 13.78 -9.01
CA GLN A 17 -6.13 14.12 -9.29
C GLN A 17 -6.51 15.36 -8.49
N ASP A 18 -6.94 16.42 -9.17
CA ASP A 18 -7.29 17.69 -8.57
C ASP A 18 -6.18 18.28 -7.69
N GLY A 19 -4.92 18.10 -8.12
CA GLY A 19 -3.74 18.58 -7.41
C GLY A 19 -3.32 17.72 -6.23
N ILE A 20 -3.96 16.55 -6.03
CA ILE A 20 -3.67 15.63 -4.93
C ILE A 20 -3.04 14.36 -5.48
N LEU A 21 -1.88 13.97 -4.93
CA LEU A 21 -1.24 12.70 -5.27
C LEU A 21 -2.06 11.56 -4.67
N CYS A 22 -2.46 10.62 -5.53
CA CYS A 22 -3.27 9.46 -5.15
C CYS A 22 -2.59 8.18 -5.60
N VAL A 23 -2.97 7.06 -4.98
CA VAL A 23 -2.63 5.72 -5.47
C VAL A 23 -3.90 5.03 -5.96
N ASN A 24 -3.84 4.50 -7.17
CA ASN A 24 -4.94 3.78 -7.80
C ASN A 24 -4.75 2.27 -7.58
N ILE A 25 -5.51 1.71 -6.65
CA ILE A 25 -5.50 0.28 -6.36
C ILE A 25 -6.46 -0.40 -7.34
N LYS A 26 -5.90 -1.20 -8.24
CA LYS A 26 -6.65 -1.95 -9.25
C LYS A 26 -6.01 -3.31 -9.48
N PRO A 27 -6.75 -4.30 -10.03
CA PRO A 27 -6.15 -5.59 -10.34
C PRO A 27 -5.12 -5.48 -11.46
N HIS A 28 -4.06 -6.29 -11.34
CA HIS A 28 -3.03 -6.44 -12.35
C HIS A 28 -2.83 -7.93 -12.64
N PRO A 29 -2.29 -8.32 -13.81
CA PRO A 29 -2.03 -9.73 -14.11
C PRO A 29 -1.13 -10.43 -13.09
N TRP A 30 -0.21 -9.71 -12.47
CA TRP A 30 0.73 -10.24 -11.48
C TRP A 30 0.22 -10.18 -10.05
N ARG A 31 -0.89 -9.48 -9.80
CA ARG A 31 -1.43 -9.32 -8.46
C ARG A 31 -2.92 -9.02 -8.53
N SER A 32 -3.71 -9.97 -8.06
CA SER A 32 -5.17 -9.80 -7.92
C SER A 32 -5.49 -9.01 -6.65
N LEU A 33 -6.72 -8.53 -6.57
CA LEU A 33 -7.29 -7.97 -5.35
C LEU A 33 -8.13 -9.03 -4.65
N LYS A 34 -8.26 -8.92 -3.33
CA LYS A 34 -9.04 -9.88 -2.54
C LYS A 34 -10.51 -9.93 -2.99
N THR A 35 -11.08 -8.77 -3.30
CA THR A 35 -12.46 -8.64 -3.78
C THR A 35 -12.53 -7.60 -4.88
N THR A 36 -13.59 -7.64 -5.70
CA THR A 36 -13.82 -6.63 -6.75
C THR A 36 -13.96 -5.22 -6.17
N SER A 37 -14.60 -5.12 -5.00
CA SER A 37 -14.78 -3.85 -4.29
C SER A 37 -13.50 -3.29 -3.67
N SER A 38 -12.40 -4.03 -3.72
CA SER A 38 -11.10 -3.55 -3.24
C SER A 38 -10.45 -2.55 -4.20
N ALA A 39 -10.89 -2.46 -5.45
CA ALA A 39 -10.40 -1.47 -6.40
C ALA A 39 -10.84 -0.07 -5.96
N ARG A 40 -9.88 0.84 -5.83
CA ARG A 40 -10.15 2.18 -5.29
C ARG A 40 -9.01 3.15 -5.53
N LEU A 41 -9.33 4.43 -5.45
CA LEU A 41 -8.36 5.52 -5.48
C LEU A 41 -8.20 6.08 -4.07
N ILE A 42 -6.97 6.12 -3.57
CA ILE A 42 -6.68 6.59 -2.21
C ILE A 42 -5.80 7.84 -2.29
N PRO A 43 -6.27 9.00 -1.74
CA PRO A 43 -5.40 10.16 -1.59
C PRO A 43 -4.27 9.86 -0.62
N LEU A 44 -3.07 10.34 -0.94
CA LEU A 44 -1.89 10.13 -0.11
C LEU A 44 -1.59 11.38 0.72
N VAL A 45 -1.32 11.18 2.00
CA VAL A 45 -1.02 12.25 2.95
C VAL A 45 0.14 11.82 3.85
N GLY A 46 0.83 12.79 4.45
CA GLY A 46 1.87 12.52 5.43
C GLY A 46 2.98 11.61 4.90
N SER A 47 3.33 10.60 5.68
CA SER A 47 4.42 9.65 5.35
C SER A 47 4.18 8.88 4.06
N SER A 48 2.93 8.54 3.75
CA SER A 48 2.60 7.83 2.52
C SER A 48 2.84 8.69 1.28
N LYS A 49 2.50 9.97 1.35
CA LYS A 49 2.79 10.94 0.29
C LYS A 49 4.30 11.08 0.09
N TRP A 50 5.03 11.27 1.19
CA TRP A 50 6.49 11.37 1.18
C TRP A 50 7.12 10.13 0.52
N ALA A 51 6.69 8.93 0.90
CA ALA A 51 7.21 7.68 0.34
C ALA A 51 6.92 7.56 -1.16
N ALA A 52 5.72 7.91 -1.59
CA ALA A 52 5.35 7.90 -3.01
C ALA A 52 6.21 8.88 -3.82
N GLU A 53 6.42 10.08 -3.33
CA GLU A 53 7.28 11.06 -3.97
C GLU A 53 8.72 10.54 -4.10
N LYS A 54 9.24 9.85 -3.08
CA LYS A 54 10.57 9.23 -3.13
C LYS A 54 10.64 8.12 -4.18
N ILE A 55 9.63 7.27 -4.26
CA ILE A 55 9.56 6.21 -5.28
C ILE A 55 9.57 6.80 -6.69
N LEU A 56 8.76 7.84 -6.91
CA LEU A 56 8.65 8.47 -8.22
C LEU A 56 9.91 9.26 -8.62
N ALA A 57 10.69 9.71 -7.64
CA ALA A 57 11.93 10.44 -7.86
C ALA A 57 13.13 9.53 -8.15
N LEU A 58 13.03 8.21 -7.91
CA LEU A 58 14.11 7.28 -8.19
C LEU A 58 14.40 7.21 -9.70
N PRO A 59 15.66 7.31 -10.11
CA PRO A 59 16.05 7.26 -11.53
C PRO A 59 16.08 5.82 -12.06
N ASP A 60 15.02 5.07 -11.86
CA ASP A 60 14.91 3.68 -12.26
C ASP A 60 13.96 3.58 -13.46
N ASP A 61 14.36 2.85 -14.49
CA ASP A 61 13.53 2.58 -15.66
C ASP A 61 12.51 1.47 -15.40
N ASN A 62 12.55 0.85 -14.22
CA ASN A 62 11.63 -0.21 -13.88
C ASN A 62 10.21 0.35 -13.67
N LYS A 63 9.23 -0.32 -14.26
CA LYS A 63 7.82 0.09 -14.16
C LYS A 63 7.21 -0.13 -12.77
N PHE A 64 7.79 -1.02 -11.96
CA PHE A 64 7.27 -1.34 -10.62
C PHE A 64 7.74 -0.33 -9.58
N ALA A 65 6.86 -0.03 -8.61
CA ALA A 65 7.24 0.76 -7.45
C ALA A 65 8.25 0.01 -6.56
N PHE A 66 8.11 -1.31 -6.48
CA PHE A 66 8.98 -2.19 -5.69
C PHE A 66 9.53 -3.32 -6.56
N PRO A 67 10.53 -3.05 -7.42
CA PRO A 67 11.02 -4.02 -8.40
C PRO A 67 11.52 -5.32 -7.78
N ARG A 68 12.08 -5.25 -6.57
CA ARG A 68 12.64 -6.41 -5.87
C ARG A 68 11.63 -7.54 -5.68
N TYR A 69 10.34 -7.21 -5.56
CA TYR A 69 9.29 -8.17 -5.25
C TYR A 69 8.39 -8.51 -6.44
N ASN A 70 8.75 -8.04 -7.64
CA ASN A 70 7.95 -8.22 -8.85
C ASN A 70 8.81 -8.70 -10.01
N ASP A 71 8.38 -9.79 -10.64
CA ASP A 71 9.09 -10.35 -11.82
C ASP A 71 8.30 -10.16 -13.13
N GLY A 72 7.16 -9.47 -13.08
CA GLY A 72 6.27 -9.27 -14.23
C GLY A 72 5.22 -10.35 -14.39
N VAL A 73 5.38 -11.47 -13.70
CA VAL A 73 4.43 -12.60 -13.71
C VAL A 73 3.67 -12.68 -12.39
N LYS A 74 4.36 -12.45 -11.27
CA LYS A 74 3.80 -12.54 -9.93
C LYS A 74 4.47 -11.54 -8.99
N THR A 75 3.67 -11.00 -8.07
CA THR A 75 4.17 -10.22 -6.92
C THR A 75 4.49 -11.16 -5.76
N ASN A 76 5.71 -11.07 -5.23
CA ASN A 76 6.14 -11.87 -4.08
C ASN A 76 5.88 -11.12 -2.77
N ALA A 77 4.62 -11.07 -2.36
CA ALA A 77 4.21 -10.40 -1.13
C ALA A 77 4.74 -11.12 0.12
N ASN A 78 4.95 -12.43 0.06
CA ASN A 78 5.49 -13.19 1.19
C ASN A 78 6.92 -12.78 1.52
N SER A 79 7.76 -12.57 0.52
CA SER A 79 9.13 -12.06 0.73
C SER A 79 9.12 -10.65 1.30
N ALA A 80 8.24 -9.79 0.81
CA ALA A 80 8.09 -8.43 1.33
C ALA A 80 7.63 -8.46 2.80
N SER A 81 6.65 -9.28 3.10
CA SER A 81 6.15 -9.48 4.47
C SER A 81 7.26 -9.95 5.41
N ALA A 82 8.03 -10.95 5.00
CA ALA A 82 9.13 -11.48 5.81
C ALA A 82 10.20 -10.41 6.10
N ALA A 83 10.61 -9.66 5.08
CA ALA A 83 11.61 -8.60 5.22
C ALA A 83 11.12 -7.47 6.13
N LEU A 84 9.89 -7.01 5.93
CA LEU A 84 9.30 -5.92 6.71
C LEU A 84 9.04 -6.34 8.16
N ASN A 85 8.56 -7.55 8.39
CA ASN A 85 8.32 -8.05 9.74
C ASN A 85 9.63 -8.25 10.51
N LYS A 86 10.69 -8.71 9.83
CA LYS A 86 12.03 -8.81 10.42
C LYS A 86 12.56 -7.43 10.83
N TRP A 87 12.41 -6.45 9.94
CA TRP A 87 12.82 -5.08 10.21
C TRP A 87 12.04 -4.51 11.40
N LEU A 88 10.72 -4.70 11.42
CA LEU A 88 9.83 -4.19 12.46
C LEU A 88 10.19 -4.81 13.82
N LYS A 89 10.45 -6.11 13.87
CA LYS A 89 10.88 -6.81 15.08
C LYS A 89 12.17 -6.21 15.65
N GLY A 90 13.11 -5.86 14.78
CA GLY A 90 14.37 -5.21 15.20
C GLY A 90 14.19 -3.78 15.71
N LYS A 91 13.13 -3.08 15.28
CA LYS A 91 12.89 -1.68 15.64
C LYS A 91 12.00 -1.52 16.88
N ILE A 92 10.94 -2.29 17.00
CA ILE A 92 9.96 -2.13 18.08
C ILE A 92 9.70 -3.41 18.89
N GLY A 93 10.33 -4.52 18.56
CA GLY A 93 10.26 -5.76 19.33
C GLY A 93 9.29 -6.80 18.77
N GLN A 94 9.14 -7.91 19.52
CA GLN A 94 8.29 -9.02 19.14
C GLN A 94 6.80 -8.70 19.30
N GLY A 95 5.96 -9.44 18.58
CA GLY A 95 4.50 -9.31 18.68
C GLY A 95 3.90 -8.29 17.72
N TYR A 96 4.71 -7.51 17.03
CA TYR A 96 4.24 -6.54 16.04
C TYR A 96 4.49 -7.08 14.62
N ILE A 97 3.47 -6.97 13.77
CA ILE A 97 3.56 -7.38 12.37
C ILE A 97 3.09 -6.23 11.47
N ILE A 98 3.55 -6.26 10.21
CA ILE A 98 3.26 -5.17 9.26
C ILE A 98 1.75 -5.00 9.02
N HIS A 99 0.98 -6.08 9.02
CA HIS A 99 -0.47 -6.03 8.85
C HIS A 99 -1.17 -5.25 9.99
N GLY A 100 -0.54 -5.13 11.16
CA GLY A 100 -1.04 -4.35 12.28
C GLY A 100 -1.25 -2.87 11.97
N PHE A 101 -0.47 -2.30 11.04
CA PHE A 101 -0.67 -0.92 10.60
C PHE A 101 -2.04 -0.70 9.97
N ARG A 102 -2.57 -1.69 9.26
CA ARG A 102 -3.92 -1.63 8.70
C ARG A 102 -4.98 -1.53 9.81
N HIS A 103 -4.85 -2.34 10.84
CA HIS A 103 -5.75 -2.29 11.99
C HIS A 103 -5.63 -0.96 12.74
N SER A 104 -4.40 -0.49 12.98
CA SER A 104 -4.16 0.79 13.65
C SER A 104 -4.76 1.97 12.89
N MET A 105 -4.67 1.97 11.57
CA MET A 105 -5.28 3.02 10.75
C MET A 105 -6.80 3.03 10.90
N ARG A 106 -7.43 1.85 10.87
CA ARG A 106 -8.88 1.75 11.04
C ARG A 106 -9.31 2.24 12.42
N ASP A 107 -8.56 1.89 13.45
CA ASP A 107 -8.85 2.33 14.83
C ASP A 107 -8.71 3.84 14.97
N ARG A 108 -7.68 4.43 14.37
CA ARG A 108 -7.50 5.88 14.37
C ARG A 108 -8.63 6.60 13.64
N LEU A 109 -9.09 6.08 12.52
CA LEU A 109 -10.21 6.64 11.80
C LEU A 109 -11.50 6.57 12.61
N ARG A 110 -11.74 5.45 13.31
CA ARG A 110 -12.89 5.32 14.23
C ARG A 110 -12.80 6.31 15.40
N ALA A 111 -11.59 6.52 15.93
CA ALA A 111 -11.38 7.43 17.07
C ALA A 111 -11.71 8.90 16.71
N VAL A 112 -11.61 9.29 15.45
CA VAL A 112 -12.01 10.63 14.98
C VAL A 112 -13.42 10.62 14.35
N GLU A 113 -14.20 9.57 14.62
CA GLU A 113 -15.58 9.42 14.18
C GLU A 113 -15.77 9.43 12.66
N CYS A 114 -14.77 8.92 11.93
CA CYS A 114 -14.87 8.78 10.47
C CYS A 114 -16.02 7.81 10.13
N PRO A 115 -16.89 8.15 9.16
CA PRO A 115 -17.97 7.25 8.76
C PRO A 115 -17.44 5.88 8.32
N SER A 116 -18.17 4.81 8.69
CA SER A 116 -17.70 3.44 8.46
C SER A 116 -17.53 3.10 6.97
N ASP A 117 -18.38 3.65 6.11
CA ASP A 117 -18.25 3.47 4.66
C ASP A 117 -16.96 4.08 4.11
N ILE A 118 -16.54 5.24 4.65
CA ILE A 118 -15.28 5.87 4.28
C ILE A 118 -14.09 5.04 4.79
N ILE A 119 -14.18 4.53 6.02
CA ILE A 119 -13.14 3.63 6.58
C ILE A 119 -12.96 2.40 5.68
N ASP A 120 -14.06 1.79 5.25
CA ASP A 120 -14.05 0.61 4.40
C ASP A 120 -13.50 0.93 3.01
N GLN A 121 -13.84 2.08 2.45
CA GLN A 121 -13.33 2.53 1.16
C GLN A 121 -11.81 2.73 1.20
N ILE A 122 -11.28 3.36 2.23
CA ILE A 122 -9.84 3.55 2.40
C ILE A 122 -9.15 2.20 2.61
N GLY A 123 -9.71 1.35 3.45
CA GLY A 123 -9.14 0.06 3.81
C GLY A 123 -9.31 -1.03 2.75
N GLY A 124 -10.25 -0.90 1.83
CA GLY A 124 -10.52 -1.90 0.81
C GLY A 124 -11.33 -3.10 1.32
N CYS A 125 -12.26 -2.86 2.20
CA CYS A 125 -13.17 -3.89 2.72
C CYS A 125 -14.43 -4.01 1.87
#